data_767166fcf480b5766f3992ec6fd16f1b
#
_entry.id   767166fcf480b5766f3992ec6fd16f1b
#
_cell.length_a   1.000
_cell.length_b   1.000
_cell.length_c   1.000
_cell.angle_alpha   90.00
_cell.angle_beta   90.00
_cell.angle_gamma   90.00
#
_symmetry.space_group_name_H-M   'P 1'
#
loop_
_entity.id
_entity.type
_entity.pdbx_description
1 polymer ?
#
loop_
_entity_poly.entity_id
_entity_poly.type
_entity_poly.pdbx_seq_one_letter_code
_entity_poly.pdbx_strand_id
1 'polypeptide(L)'
;MKELKKYSNCLKYIDEFSQNLGMKKKDRTIFKMKKSENENEKCLILEKGSFESPEPWFVIDENDEIHALLSLQSLKNMLESLRQTQKENFELRLEKAIYQQIPVDFNDVWIVAMDEIKQNAQNGSVEIGIDLEKLISKIKQEHPNLFVDMQAMIERANQNERL
;
A
#
# COMPACT_ATOMS: atom_id res chain seq x y z
N MET A 1 21.60 12.78 32.95
CA MET A 1 21.14 13.85 32.03
C MET A 1 20.94 13.39 30.57
N LYS A 2 21.79 12.52 29.99
CA LYS A 2 21.62 12.00 28.62
C LYS A 2 20.41 11.08 28.45
N GLU A 3 20.13 10.18 29.40
CA GLU A 3 18.97 9.25 29.37
C GLU A 3 17.62 9.97 29.43
N LEU A 4 17.48 11.01 30.27
CA LEU A 4 16.24 11.80 30.33
C LEU A 4 15.93 12.53 29.00
N LYS A 5 16.97 12.94 28.24
CA LYS A 5 16.78 13.56 26.92
C LYS A 5 16.35 12.55 25.86
N LYS A 6 16.88 11.33 25.87
CA LYS A 6 16.51 10.27 24.93
C LYS A 6 15.06 9.83 25.14
N TYR A 7 14.67 9.52 26.36
CA TYR A 7 13.30 9.17 26.71
C TYR A 7 12.28 10.26 26.32
N SER A 8 12.62 11.53 26.57
CA SER A 8 11.79 12.67 26.12
C SER A 8 11.62 12.72 24.60
N ASN A 9 12.63 12.30 23.83
CA ASN A 9 12.54 12.24 22.37
C ASN A 9 11.63 11.08 21.91
N CYS A 10 11.70 9.91 22.57
CA CYS A 10 10.78 8.80 22.29
C CYS A 10 9.32 9.21 22.51
N LEU A 11 9.02 9.91 23.60
CA LEU A 11 7.66 10.39 23.86
C LEU A 11 7.17 11.39 22.81
N LYS A 12 8.03 12.30 22.34
CA LYS A 12 7.69 13.23 21.26
C LYS A 12 7.41 12.48 19.96
N TYR A 13 8.25 11.51 19.62
CA TYR A 13 8.06 10.70 18.41
C TYR A 13 6.75 9.91 18.45
N ILE A 14 6.43 9.28 19.60
CA ILE A 14 5.14 8.60 19.80
C ILE A 14 3.98 9.59 19.68
N ASP A 15 4.14 10.82 20.19
CA ASP A 15 3.12 11.86 20.09
C ASP A 15 2.86 12.26 18.63
N GLU A 16 3.89 12.51 17.86
CA GLU A 16 3.80 12.86 16.44
C GLU A 16 3.23 11.70 15.61
N PHE A 17 3.75 10.49 15.79
CA PHE A 17 3.28 9.29 15.10
C PHE A 17 1.80 9.00 15.37
N SER A 18 1.39 9.08 16.64
CA SER A 18 -0.01 8.86 17.03
C SER A 18 -0.96 9.92 16.46
N GLN A 19 -0.50 11.19 16.33
CA GLN A 19 -1.30 12.23 15.68
C GLN A 19 -1.51 11.92 14.20
N ASN A 20 -0.49 11.45 13.50
CA ASN A 20 -0.59 11.04 12.09
C ASN A 20 -1.56 9.86 11.90
N LEU A 21 -1.71 8.99 12.91
CA LEU A 21 -2.70 7.93 12.94
C LEU A 21 -4.10 8.39 13.38
N GLY A 22 -4.30 9.68 13.67
CA GLY A 22 -5.57 10.21 14.16
C GLY A 22 -5.92 9.83 15.60
N MET A 23 -4.99 9.28 16.37
CA MET A 23 -5.20 8.90 17.77
C MET A 23 -5.28 10.13 18.68
N LYS A 24 -6.26 10.15 19.59
CA LYS A 24 -6.34 11.19 20.61
C LYS A 24 -5.29 10.97 21.69
N LYS A 25 -4.81 12.07 22.29
CA LYS A 25 -3.77 12.02 23.34
C LYS A 25 -4.12 11.12 24.53
N LYS A 26 -5.41 11.04 24.89
CA LYS A 26 -5.93 10.23 25.99
C LYS A 26 -5.98 8.72 25.71
N ASP A 27 -5.99 8.34 24.43
CA ASP A 27 -6.15 6.95 24.00
C ASP A 27 -4.80 6.24 23.80
N ARG A 28 -3.69 6.92 24.14
CA ARG A 28 -2.34 6.39 23.97
C ARG A 28 -1.92 5.64 25.22
N THR A 29 -1.49 4.42 25.03
CA THR A 29 -0.93 3.59 26.10
C THR A 29 0.55 3.38 25.83
N ILE A 30 1.38 3.72 26.79
CA ILE A 30 2.84 3.68 26.70
C ILE A 30 3.37 2.84 27.86
N PHE A 31 4.15 1.83 27.51
CA PHE A 31 4.86 0.96 28.44
C PHE A 31 6.36 1.23 28.35
N LYS A 32 7.03 1.03 29.45
CA LYS A 32 8.49 0.95 29.50
C LYS A 32 8.90 -0.48 29.80
N MET A 33 9.82 -1.02 28.99
CA MET A 33 10.39 -2.34 29.23
C MET A 33 11.54 -2.20 30.23
N LYS A 34 11.56 -3.07 31.23
CA LYS A 34 12.65 -3.16 32.21
C LYS A 34 13.07 -4.61 32.38
N LYS A 35 14.36 -4.83 32.68
CA LYS A 35 14.85 -6.14 33.08
C LYS A 35 14.20 -6.55 34.39
N SER A 36 13.80 -7.80 34.50
CA SER A 36 13.41 -8.45 35.72
C SER A 36 14.67 -8.86 36.50
N GLU A 37 14.50 -9.26 37.76
CA GLU A 37 15.56 -9.91 38.54
C GLU A 37 16.03 -11.22 37.91
N ASN A 38 15.20 -11.84 37.10
CA ASN A 38 15.47 -13.04 36.32
C ASN A 38 16.01 -12.64 34.93
N GLU A 39 17.21 -13.08 34.55
CA GLU A 39 17.88 -12.67 33.30
C GLU A 39 17.07 -12.97 32.03
N ASN A 40 16.16 -13.96 32.10
CA ASN A 40 15.32 -14.40 30.98
C ASN A 40 13.94 -13.71 30.95
N GLU A 41 13.65 -12.80 31.88
CA GLU A 41 12.36 -12.15 31.97
C GLU A 41 12.50 -10.63 31.81
N LYS A 42 11.53 -10.04 31.09
CA LYS A 42 11.39 -8.58 30.97
C LYS A 42 10.00 -8.18 31.40
N CYS A 43 9.90 -7.10 32.15
CA CYS A 43 8.65 -6.54 32.64
C CYS A 43 8.22 -5.35 31.82
N LEU A 44 6.94 -5.26 31.47
CA LEU A 44 6.32 -4.07 30.90
C LEU A 44 5.68 -3.25 32.01
N ILE A 45 6.13 -2.04 32.20
CA ILE A 45 5.59 -1.12 33.20
C ILE A 45 4.76 -0.08 32.46
N LEU A 46 3.49 0.07 32.84
CA LEU A 46 2.61 1.10 32.31
C LEU A 46 3.09 2.47 32.78
N GLU A 47 3.53 3.30 31.84
CA GLU A 47 3.96 4.69 32.11
C GLU A 47 2.82 5.68 31.89
N LYS A 48 1.95 5.42 30.90
CA LYS A 48 0.85 6.29 30.53
C LYS A 48 -0.28 5.53 29.86
N GLY A 49 -1.50 5.96 30.09
CA GLY A 49 -2.69 5.37 29.48
C GLY A 49 -3.34 4.31 30.35
N SER A 50 -3.97 3.32 29.75
CA SER A 50 -4.67 2.24 30.44
C SER A 50 -4.54 0.94 29.64
N PHE A 51 -4.58 -0.21 30.33
CA PHE A 51 -4.68 -1.52 29.68
C PHE A 51 -6.01 -1.72 28.91
N GLU A 52 -7.02 -0.90 29.22
CA GLU A 52 -8.32 -0.93 28.53
C GLU A 52 -8.36 -0.01 27.30
N SER A 53 -7.29 0.76 27.08
CA SER A 53 -7.21 1.65 25.91
C SER A 53 -7.11 0.84 24.62
N PRO A 54 -7.69 1.36 23.51
CA PRO A 54 -7.58 0.73 22.22
C PRO A 54 -6.12 0.67 21.76
N GLU A 55 -5.82 -0.30 20.93
CA GLU A 55 -4.51 -0.47 20.28
C GLU A 55 -4.27 0.61 19.21
N PRO A 56 -3.02 0.89 18.85
CA PRO A 56 -1.77 0.24 19.29
C PRO A 56 -1.26 0.71 20.65
N TRP A 57 -0.58 -0.17 21.37
CA TRP A 57 0.21 0.17 22.55
C TRP A 57 1.67 0.36 22.18
N PHE A 58 2.31 1.35 22.76
CA PHE A 58 3.71 1.66 22.49
C PHE A 58 4.59 1.16 23.64
N VAL A 59 5.69 0.50 23.31
CA VAL A 59 6.66 0.00 24.27
C VAL A 59 8.01 0.65 23.98
N ILE A 60 8.59 1.30 24.99
CA ILE A 60 9.95 1.81 24.92
C ILE A 60 10.85 0.80 25.64
N ASP A 61 11.81 0.24 24.92
CA ASP A 61 12.73 -0.74 25.46
C ASP A 61 13.93 -0.12 26.19
N GLU A 62 14.86 -0.96 26.63
CA GLU A 62 16.05 -0.55 27.37
C GLU A 62 17.05 0.26 26.52
N ASN A 63 16.98 0.14 25.19
CA ASN A 63 17.82 0.85 24.23
C ASN A 63 17.19 2.16 23.75
N ASP A 64 16.02 2.53 24.30
CA ASP A 64 15.17 3.63 23.84
C ASP A 64 14.60 3.39 22.41
N GLU A 65 14.45 2.11 22.00
CA GLU A 65 13.74 1.76 20.78
C GLU A 65 12.23 1.67 21.04
N ILE A 66 11.44 2.10 20.06
CA ILE A 66 10.00 2.13 20.17
C ILE A 66 9.39 0.97 19.40
N HIS A 67 8.62 0.15 20.08
CA HIS A 67 7.87 -0.97 19.51
C HIS A 67 6.36 -0.68 19.59
N ALA A 68 5.59 -1.22 18.65
CA ALA A 68 4.13 -1.20 18.69
C ALA A 68 3.60 -2.61 18.97
N LEU A 69 2.71 -2.73 19.96
CA LEU A 69 1.96 -3.96 20.24
C LEU A 69 0.56 -3.83 19.64
N LEU A 70 0.21 -4.81 18.85
CA LEU A 70 -1.08 -4.93 18.17
C LEU A 70 -1.66 -6.31 18.44
N SER A 71 -2.97 -6.42 18.53
CA SER A 71 -3.61 -7.74 18.51
C SER A 71 -3.44 -8.38 17.13
N LEU A 72 -3.50 -9.71 17.08
CA LEU A 72 -3.49 -10.43 15.80
C LEU A 72 -4.65 -10.03 14.91
N GLN A 73 -5.80 -9.68 15.49
CA GLN A 73 -6.96 -9.21 14.72
C GLN A 73 -6.69 -7.86 14.08
N SER A 74 -6.10 -6.91 14.81
CA SER A 74 -5.73 -5.58 14.29
C SER A 74 -4.69 -5.69 13.18
N LEU A 75 -3.69 -6.55 13.37
CA LEU A 75 -2.69 -6.83 12.34
C LEU A 75 -3.33 -7.46 11.09
N LYS A 76 -4.24 -8.43 11.25
CA LYS A 76 -4.98 -9.04 10.15
C LYS A 76 -5.77 -8.01 9.38
N ASN A 77 -6.56 -7.18 10.06
CA ASN A 77 -7.37 -6.14 9.44
C ASN A 77 -6.51 -5.15 8.65
N MET A 78 -5.34 -4.77 9.19
CA MET A 78 -4.40 -3.87 8.51
C MET A 78 -3.82 -4.51 7.25
N LEU A 79 -3.45 -5.79 7.30
CA LEU A 79 -2.94 -6.53 6.14
C LEU A 79 -4.01 -6.72 5.06
N GLU A 80 -5.25 -7.00 5.44
CA GLU A 80 -6.38 -7.10 4.52
C GLU A 80 -6.67 -5.77 3.84
N SER A 81 -6.70 -4.67 4.61
CA SER A 81 -6.86 -3.32 4.06
C SER A 81 -5.73 -2.96 3.10
N LEU A 82 -4.48 -3.28 3.45
CA LEU A 82 -3.34 -3.03 2.57
C LEU A 82 -3.45 -3.81 1.25
N ARG A 83 -3.81 -5.09 1.32
CA ARG A 83 -4.03 -5.93 0.12
C ARG A 83 -5.14 -5.38 -0.77
N GLN A 84 -6.25 -4.96 -0.17
CA GLN A 84 -7.37 -4.36 -0.91
C GLN A 84 -6.94 -3.06 -1.60
N THR A 85 -6.24 -2.17 -0.90
CA THR A 85 -5.71 -0.93 -1.47
C THR A 85 -4.72 -1.19 -2.61
N GLN A 86 -3.84 -2.20 -2.46
CA GLN A 86 -2.91 -2.59 -3.52
C GLN A 86 -3.64 -3.09 -4.77
N LYS A 87 -4.70 -3.91 -4.58
CA LYS A 87 -5.53 -4.40 -5.67
C LYS A 87 -6.23 -3.26 -6.40
N GLU A 88 -6.91 -2.37 -5.68
CA GLU A 88 -7.59 -1.21 -6.26
C GLU A 88 -6.61 -0.29 -7.01
N ASN A 89 -5.43 -0.05 -6.45
CA ASN A 89 -4.40 0.75 -7.10
C ASN A 89 -3.91 0.10 -8.40
N PHE A 90 -3.74 -1.22 -8.40
CA PHE A 90 -3.37 -1.96 -9.60
C PHE A 90 -4.46 -1.87 -10.68
N GLU A 91 -5.73 -2.08 -10.32
CA GLU A 91 -6.87 -1.98 -11.23
C GLU A 91 -6.97 -0.58 -11.86
N LEU A 92 -6.87 0.49 -11.05
CA LEU A 92 -6.87 1.86 -11.54
C LEU A 92 -5.68 2.17 -12.49
N ARG A 93 -4.52 1.64 -12.20
CA ARG A 93 -3.35 1.81 -13.07
C ARG A 93 -3.52 1.07 -14.40
N LEU A 94 -4.09 -0.13 -14.38
CA LEU A 94 -4.41 -0.88 -15.59
C LEU A 94 -5.47 -0.16 -16.43
N GLU A 95 -6.55 0.29 -15.80
CA GLU A 95 -7.59 1.09 -16.43
C GLU A 95 -7.01 2.33 -17.12
N LYS A 96 -6.18 3.07 -16.42
CA LYS A 96 -5.48 4.23 -16.98
C LYS A 96 -4.62 3.87 -18.19
N ALA A 97 -3.85 2.79 -18.12
CA ALA A 97 -3.00 2.35 -19.21
C ALA A 97 -3.80 1.95 -20.46
N ILE A 98 -4.96 1.30 -20.27
CA ILE A 98 -5.88 0.94 -21.36
C ILE A 98 -6.45 2.20 -22.02
N TYR A 99 -6.99 3.15 -21.25
CA TYR A 99 -7.58 4.38 -21.79
C TYR A 99 -6.57 5.24 -22.54
N GLN A 100 -5.31 5.24 -22.14
CA GLN A 100 -4.24 5.96 -22.85
C GLN A 100 -4.01 5.46 -24.28
N GLN A 101 -4.38 4.21 -24.59
CA GLN A 101 -4.22 3.62 -25.93
C GLN A 101 -5.48 3.71 -26.79
N ILE A 102 -6.53 4.38 -26.30
CA ILE A 102 -7.81 4.60 -26.99
C ILE A 102 -8.43 3.28 -27.46
N PRO A 103 -8.98 2.48 -26.54
CA PRO A 103 -9.63 1.22 -26.89
C PRO A 103 -10.93 1.47 -27.67
N VAL A 104 -11.29 0.58 -28.58
CA VAL A 104 -12.61 0.54 -29.24
C VAL A 104 -13.68 0.11 -28.24
N ASP A 105 -13.39 -0.96 -27.50
CA ASP A 105 -14.16 -1.42 -26.34
C ASP A 105 -13.20 -1.68 -25.17
N PHE A 106 -13.49 -1.05 -24.04
CA PHE A 106 -12.67 -1.18 -22.83
C PHE A 106 -12.68 -2.60 -22.28
N ASN A 107 -13.86 -3.24 -22.27
CA ASN A 107 -14.01 -4.56 -21.66
C ASN A 107 -13.21 -5.63 -22.42
N ASP A 108 -13.18 -5.56 -23.75
CA ASP A 108 -12.43 -6.50 -24.57
C ASP A 108 -10.94 -6.40 -24.27
N VAL A 109 -10.39 -5.18 -24.20
CA VAL A 109 -8.98 -4.96 -23.84
C VAL A 109 -8.70 -5.39 -22.41
N TRP A 110 -9.62 -5.11 -21.48
CA TRP A 110 -9.50 -5.54 -20.08
C TRP A 110 -9.40 -7.05 -19.94
N ILE A 111 -10.26 -7.80 -20.62
CA ILE A 111 -10.25 -9.28 -20.59
C ILE A 111 -8.91 -9.82 -21.08
N VAL A 112 -8.43 -9.35 -22.23
CA VAL A 112 -7.14 -9.77 -22.78
C VAL A 112 -5.99 -9.42 -21.84
N ALA A 113 -5.98 -8.21 -21.28
CA ALA A 113 -4.96 -7.78 -20.33
C ALA A 113 -4.94 -8.65 -19.06
N MET A 114 -6.11 -8.96 -18.51
CA MET A 114 -6.21 -9.80 -17.31
C MET A 114 -5.76 -11.25 -17.58
N ASP A 115 -6.00 -11.77 -18.76
CA ASP A 115 -5.54 -13.13 -19.14
C ASP A 115 -4.02 -13.16 -19.31
N GLU A 116 -3.41 -12.17 -19.94
CA GLU A 116 -1.96 -12.04 -20.04
C GLU A 116 -1.30 -11.93 -18.65
N ILE A 117 -1.90 -11.13 -17.74
CA ILE A 117 -1.42 -11.00 -16.37
C ILE A 117 -1.48 -12.34 -15.64
N LYS A 118 -2.59 -13.08 -15.74
CA LYS A 118 -2.73 -14.41 -15.11
C LYS A 118 -1.72 -15.42 -15.65
N GLN A 119 -1.48 -15.44 -16.96
CA GLN A 119 -0.49 -16.33 -17.56
C GLN A 119 0.92 -16.00 -17.05
N ASN A 120 1.27 -14.73 -16.97
CA ASN A 120 2.56 -14.29 -16.42
C ASN A 120 2.70 -14.63 -14.93
N ALA A 121 1.65 -14.51 -14.14
CA ALA A 121 1.64 -14.88 -12.71
C ALA A 121 1.84 -16.39 -12.50
N GLN A 122 1.22 -17.24 -13.30
CA GLN A 122 1.43 -18.69 -13.27
C GLN A 122 2.87 -19.11 -13.61
N ASN A 123 3.56 -18.32 -14.42
CA ASN A 123 4.98 -18.52 -14.74
C ASN A 123 5.95 -17.99 -13.66
N GLY A 124 5.45 -17.67 -12.45
CA GLY A 124 6.26 -17.25 -11.30
C GLY A 124 6.61 -15.77 -11.24
N SER A 125 6.06 -14.96 -12.13
CA SER A 125 6.18 -13.50 -12.05
C SER A 125 5.15 -12.97 -11.06
N VAL A 126 5.60 -12.44 -9.93
CA VAL A 126 4.74 -11.79 -8.94
C VAL A 126 4.22 -10.46 -9.51
N GLU A 127 2.94 -10.14 -9.30
CA GLU A 127 2.25 -8.91 -9.76
C GLU A 127 2.97 -7.59 -9.42
N ILE A 128 3.97 -7.62 -8.55
CA ILE A 128 4.70 -6.47 -7.98
C ILE A 128 5.77 -5.90 -8.94
N GLY A 129 5.62 -6.00 -10.23
CA GLY A 129 6.60 -5.44 -11.16
C GLY A 129 6.16 -5.41 -12.61
N ILE A 130 4.89 -5.66 -12.88
CA ILE A 130 4.39 -5.62 -14.26
C ILE A 130 4.36 -4.16 -14.74
N ASP A 131 5.09 -3.90 -15.81
CA ASP A 131 5.02 -2.64 -16.55
C ASP A 131 3.74 -2.65 -17.40
N LEU A 132 2.69 -2.06 -16.85
CA LEU A 132 1.36 -2.06 -17.47
C LEU A 132 1.33 -1.31 -18.81
N GLU A 133 2.16 -0.28 -18.98
CA GLU A 133 2.23 0.46 -20.25
C GLU A 133 2.83 -0.41 -21.35
N LYS A 134 3.87 -1.18 -21.04
CA LYS A 134 4.43 -2.15 -21.98
C LYS A 134 3.48 -3.29 -22.29
N LEU A 135 2.76 -3.78 -21.27
CA LEU A 135 1.76 -4.82 -21.45
C LEU A 135 0.68 -4.38 -22.44
N ILE A 136 0.07 -3.22 -22.22
CA ILE A 136 -0.99 -2.70 -23.10
C ILE A 136 -0.44 -2.38 -24.49
N SER A 137 0.79 -1.86 -24.59
CA SER A 137 1.44 -1.63 -25.87
C SER A 137 1.68 -2.94 -26.66
N LYS A 138 2.05 -4.03 -25.96
CA LYS A 138 2.16 -5.36 -26.56
C LYS A 138 0.80 -5.86 -27.08
N ILE A 139 -0.25 -5.76 -26.24
CA ILE A 139 -1.62 -6.15 -26.61
C ILE A 139 -2.08 -5.36 -27.83
N LYS A 140 -1.78 -4.07 -27.91
CA LYS A 140 -2.10 -3.25 -29.08
C LYS A 140 -1.40 -3.73 -30.36
N GLN A 141 -0.16 -4.20 -30.26
CA GLN A 141 0.56 -4.76 -31.40
C GLN A 141 0.00 -6.10 -31.85
N GLU A 142 -0.38 -6.97 -30.92
CA GLU A 142 -0.91 -8.30 -31.18
C GLU A 142 -2.39 -8.27 -31.61
N HIS A 143 -3.16 -7.31 -31.08
CA HIS A 143 -4.59 -7.14 -31.31
C HIS A 143 -4.95 -5.69 -31.71
N PRO A 144 -4.46 -5.20 -32.85
CA PRO A 144 -4.67 -3.80 -33.25
C PRO A 144 -6.15 -3.42 -33.44
N ASN A 145 -6.99 -4.41 -33.74
CA ASN A 145 -8.44 -4.25 -33.90
C ASN A 145 -9.17 -3.86 -32.61
N LEU A 146 -8.55 -4.05 -31.44
CA LEU A 146 -9.11 -3.65 -30.15
C LEU A 146 -8.90 -2.14 -29.85
N PHE A 147 -8.13 -1.44 -30.68
CA PHE A 147 -7.76 -0.05 -30.46
C PHE A 147 -8.12 0.82 -31.67
N VAL A 148 -8.38 2.09 -31.41
CA VAL A 148 -8.68 3.06 -32.47
C VAL A 148 -7.40 3.40 -33.23
N ASP A 149 -7.44 3.22 -34.56
CA ASP A 149 -6.37 3.66 -35.44
C ASP A 149 -6.58 5.16 -35.78
N MET A 150 -5.97 6.02 -34.97
CA MET A 150 -6.03 7.47 -35.15
C MET A 150 -5.45 7.92 -36.49
N GLN A 151 -4.43 7.19 -37.01
CA GLN A 151 -3.76 7.57 -38.24
C GLN A 151 -4.68 7.33 -39.46
N ALA A 152 -5.34 6.16 -39.49
CA ALA A 152 -6.36 5.86 -40.50
C ALA A 152 -7.57 6.81 -40.44
N MET A 153 -7.96 7.26 -39.24
CA MET A 153 -9.03 8.25 -39.06
C MET A 153 -8.64 9.63 -39.63
N ILE A 154 -7.43 10.10 -39.36
CA ILE A 154 -6.92 11.39 -39.87
C ILE A 154 -6.79 11.34 -41.38
N GLU A 155 -6.30 10.25 -41.96
CA GLU A 155 -6.17 10.08 -43.41
C GLU A 155 -7.55 10.14 -44.10
N ARG A 156 -8.57 9.48 -43.53
CA ARG A 156 -9.95 9.54 -44.04
C ARG A 156 -10.56 10.93 -43.93
N ALA A 157 -10.33 11.65 -42.84
CA ALA A 157 -10.80 13.03 -42.66
C ALA A 157 -10.18 13.95 -43.73
N ASN A 158 -8.87 13.86 -43.96
CA ASN A 158 -8.16 14.64 -44.96
C ASN A 158 -8.57 14.35 -46.41
N GLN A 159 -9.03 13.10 -46.69
CA GLN A 159 -9.56 12.75 -47.99
C GLN A 159 -10.95 13.35 -48.27
N ASN A 160 -11.79 13.42 -47.21
CA ASN A 160 -13.14 13.97 -47.32
C ASN A 160 -13.15 15.52 -47.42
N GLU A 161 -12.11 16.21 -46.97
CA GLU A 161 -11.97 17.68 -47.15
C GLU A 161 -11.45 18.08 -48.54
N ARG A 162 -11.03 17.11 -49.36
CA ARG A 162 -10.53 17.34 -50.73
C ARG A 162 -11.57 17.09 -51.81
N LEU A 163 -12.79 16.71 -51.44
CA LEU A 163 -13.96 16.55 -52.33
C LEU A 163 -14.94 17.70 -52.15
#